data_0cbcc8cf9314b22248b0dd5bdacc7d7f
#
_entry.id   0cbcc8cf9314b22248b0dd5bdacc7d7f
#
_cell.length_a   1.000
_cell.length_b   1.000
_cell.length_c   1.000
_cell.angle_alpha   90.00
_cell.angle_beta   90.00
_cell.angle_gamma   90.00
#
_symmetry.space_group_name_H-M   'P 1'
#
loop_
_entity.id
_entity.type
_entity.pdbx_description
1 polymer ?
#
loop_
_entity_poly.entity_id
_entity_poly.type
_entity_poly.pdbx_seq_one_letter_code
_entity_poly.pdbx_strand_id
1 'polypeptide(L)'
;MDRNAIREMMKANSGIKRLVDYLIMNQRLTRPRWYVRLFAPLYQHRALSAKIYGSVRMDTPPYRRFSIGRRSVVESFSCINNAVGDVVIGDFTRIGLHCTVIGPVTIGSHVNLAQGITVSALNHNFDDTHLRIDQQGVSTREIRIDDDVWIGANAVITAGVHIGSHSVVAAGAVVT
;
A
#
# COMPACT_ATOMS: atom_id res chain seq x y z
N MET A 1 -1.91 -8.53 20.70
CA MET A 1 -1.12 -7.30 20.94
C MET A 1 -1.68 -6.21 20.04
N ASP A 2 -2.05 -5.07 20.61
CA ASP A 2 -2.67 -3.97 19.85
C ASP A 2 -1.67 -3.37 18.86
N ARG A 3 -2.07 -3.24 17.58
CA ARG A 3 -1.24 -2.65 16.51
C ARG A 3 -0.85 -1.21 16.80
N ASN A 4 -1.75 -0.46 17.44
CA ASN A 4 -1.50 0.92 17.79
C ASN A 4 -0.41 1.03 18.85
N ALA A 5 -0.41 0.14 19.85
CA ALA A 5 0.64 0.10 20.85
C ALA A 5 2.01 -0.20 20.23
N ILE A 6 2.09 -1.16 19.30
CA ILE A 6 3.35 -1.45 18.58
C ILE A 6 3.82 -0.22 17.78
N ARG A 7 2.90 0.45 17.07
CA ARG A 7 3.23 1.65 16.29
C ARG A 7 3.78 2.77 17.16
N GLU A 8 3.15 3.03 18.29
CA GLU A 8 3.60 4.07 19.23
C GLU A 8 4.96 3.73 19.85
N MET A 9 5.18 2.47 20.22
CA MET A 9 6.50 2.01 20.69
C MET A 9 7.58 2.19 19.60
N MET A 10 7.28 1.87 18.35
CA MET A 10 8.22 2.04 17.22
C MET A 10 8.50 3.51 16.92
N LYS A 11 7.52 4.40 17.11
CA LYS A 11 7.73 5.85 16.96
C LYS A 11 8.58 6.43 18.10
N ALA A 12 8.32 5.98 19.32
CA ALA A 12 9.00 6.49 20.51
C ALA A 12 10.44 6.03 20.65
N ASN A 13 10.82 4.89 20.05
CA ASN A 13 12.15 4.29 20.23
C ASN A 13 12.70 3.73 18.92
N SER A 14 13.75 4.38 18.39
CA SER A 14 14.43 3.97 17.16
C SER A 14 15.08 2.59 17.25
N GLY A 15 15.56 2.18 18.43
CA GLY A 15 16.13 0.85 18.66
C GLY A 15 15.07 -0.24 18.58
N ILE A 16 13.91 -0.01 19.19
CA ILE A 16 12.75 -0.93 19.10
C ILE A 16 12.28 -1.03 17.63
N LYS A 17 12.19 0.09 16.94
CA LYS A 17 11.85 0.10 15.52
C LYS A 17 12.79 -0.77 14.70
N ARG A 18 14.11 -0.59 14.86
CA ARG A 18 15.13 -1.38 14.14
C ARG A 18 15.01 -2.88 14.43
N LEU A 19 14.79 -3.25 15.70
CA LEU A 19 14.63 -4.65 16.12
C LEU A 19 13.37 -5.26 15.49
N VAL A 20 12.24 -4.58 15.56
CA VAL A 20 10.96 -5.03 14.97
C VAL A 20 11.09 -5.17 13.46
N ASP A 21 11.66 -4.17 12.80
CA ASP A 21 11.89 -4.22 11.35
C ASP A 21 12.85 -5.36 10.97
N TYR A 22 13.92 -5.59 11.74
CA TYR A 22 14.85 -6.71 11.50
C TYR A 22 14.16 -8.07 11.63
N LEU A 23 13.30 -8.26 12.65
CA LEU A 23 12.58 -9.50 12.87
C LEU A 23 11.48 -9.74 11.84
N ILE A 24 10.80 -8.69 11.38
CA ILE A 24 9.65 -8.80 10.48
C ILE A 24 10.06 -8.73 9.01
N MET A 25 10.96 -7.80 8.67
CA MET A 25 11.33 -7.50 7.28
C MET A 25 12.66 -8.16 6.90
N ASN A 26 12.71 -8.71 5.70
CA ASN A 26 13.97 -9.10 5.09
C ASN A 26 14.66 -7.85 4.52
N GLN A 27 15.79 -7.45 5.08
CA GLN A 27 16.48 -6.21 4.73
C GLN A 27 17.01 -6.19 3.27
N ARG A 28 17.32 -7.37 2.69
CA ARG A 28 17.79 -7.48 1.31
C ARG A 28 16.64 -7.48 0.29
N LEU A 29 15.52 -8.13 0.63
CA LEU A 29 14.38 -8.28 -0.26
C LEU A 29 13.32 -7.20 -0.05
N THR A 30 13.47 -6.37 0.97
CA THR A 30 12.53 -5.30 1.36
C THR A 30 11.07 -5.77 1.47
N ARG A 31 10.87 -6.99 1.97
CA ARG A 31 9.57 -7.64 2.14
C ARG A 31 9.49 -8.42 3.45
N PRO A 32 8.30 -8.72 3.96
CA PRO A 32 8.15 -9.54 5.15
C PRO A 32 8.86 -10.90 4.99
N ARG A 33 9.51 -11.37 6.05
CA ARG A 33 10.18 -12.66 6.08
C ARG A 33 9.17 -13.78 5.83
N TRP A 34 9.63 -14.92 5.32
CA TRP A 34 8.77 -16.04 4.91
C TRP A 34 7.86 -16.52 6.06
N TYR A 35 8.36 -16.63 7.30
CA TYR A 35 7.56 -17.04 8.45
C TYR A 35 6.48 -16.01 8.81
N VAL A 36 6.76 -14.71 8.70
CA VAL A 36 5.73 -13.67 8.88
C VAL A 36 4.60 -13.82 7.85
N ARG A 37 4.95 -14.15 6.61
CA ARG A 37 3.98 -14.37 5.53
C ARG A 37 3.09 -15.59 5.75
N LEU A 38 3.58 -16.65 6.43
CA LEU A 38 2.74 -17.79 6.80
C LEU A 38 1.60 -17.41 7.72
N PHE A 39 1.80 -16.42 8.58
CA PHE A 39 0.77 -15.90 9.49
C PHE A 39 -0.08 -14.77 8.87
N ALA A 40 0.08 -14.47 7.58
CA ALA A 40 -0.69 -13.42 6.90
C ALA A 40 -2.22 -13.52 7.11
N PRO A 41 -2.85 -14.70 7.08
CA PRO A 41 -4.29 -14.82 7.35
C PRO A 41 -4.74 -14.31 8.72
N LEU A 42 -3.85 -14.30 9.71
CA LEU A 42 -4.17 -13.85 11.08
C LEU A 42 -4.18 -12.32 11.24
N TYR A 43 -3.47 -11.60 10.39
CA TYR A 43 -3.33 -10.15 10.54
C TYR A 43 -3.82 -9.34 9.33
N GLN A 44 -4.05 -9.96 8.20
CA GLN A 44 -4.68 -9.33 7.04
C GLN A 44 -6.18 -9.53 7.10
N HIS A 45 -6.94 -8.46 6.85
CA HIS A 45 -8.40 -8.53 6.83
C HIS A 45 -8.86 -8.72 5.38
N ARG A 46 -9.07 -9.97 4.99
CA ARG A 46 -9.55 -10.33 3.66
C ARG A 46 -10.98 -10.85 3.76
N ALA A 47 -11.90 -10.24 3.03
CA ALA A 47 -13.24 -10.82 2.88
C ALA A 47 -13.12 -12.19 2.20
N LEU A 48 -13.97 -13.15 2.59
CA LEU A 48 -13.93 -14.53 2.05
C LEU A 48 -14.07 -14.60 0.53
N SER A 49 -14.80 -13.66 -0.06
CA SER A 49 -15.00 -13.57 -1.51
C SER A 49 -13.97 -12.69 -2.23
N ALA A 50 -12.99 -12.12 -1.51
CA ALA A 50 -11.90 -11.38 -2.11
C ALA A 50 -10.89 -12.32 -2.76
N LYS A 51 -10.32 -11.93 -3.90
CA LYS A 51 -9.34 -12.72 -4.63
C LYS A 51 -8.04 -11.95 -4.81
N ILE A 52 -6.95 -12.51 -4.32
CA ILE A 52 -5.59 -12.02 -4.58
C ILE A 52 -4.86 -13.12 -5.33
N TYR A 53 -4.39 -12.82 -6.54
CA TYR A 53 -3.69 -13.82 -7.36
C TYR A 53 -2.33 -14.19 -6.73
N GLY A 54 -1.89 -15.44 -6.95
CA GLY A 54 -0.68 -15.97 -6.30
C GLY A 54 0.62 -15.25 -6.69
N SER A 55 0.66 -14.60 -7.85
CA SER A 55 1.78 -13.80 -8.35
C SER A 55 1.83 -12.36 -7.81
N VAL A 56 0.83 -11.96 -7.01
CA VAL A 56 0.83 -10.63 -6.37
C VAL A 56 1.90 -10.58 -5.29
N ARG A 57 2.74 -9.56 -5.36
CA ARG A 57 3.72 -9.28 -4.31
C ARG A 57 3.02 -8.58 -3.14
N MET A 58 2.98 -9.25 -1.98
CA MET A 58 2.39 -8.74 -0.75
C MET A 58 3.48 -8.34 0.24
N ASP A 59 3.85 -7.05 0.25
CA ASP A 59 4.79 -6.48 1.21
C ASP A 59 4.00 -5.85 2.37
N THR A 60 3.30 -6.71 3.12
CA THR A 60 2.31 -6.31 4.13
C THR A 60 2.70 -6.79 5.52
N PRO A 61 3.61 -6.06 6.22
CA PRO A 61 3.95 -6.36 7.60
C PRO A 61 2.77 -6.19 8.56
N PRO A 62 2.73 -6.95 9.69
CA PRO A 62 1.57 -7.02 10.59
C PRO A 62 1.30 -5.75 11.39
N TYR A 63 2.30 -4.86 11.55
CA TYR A 63 2.15 -3.62 12.31
C TYR A 63 1.39 -2.51 11.56
N ARG A 64 1.02 -2.76 10.29
CA ARG A 64 0.15 -1.89 9.49
C ARG A 64 -1.09 -2.65 9.05
N ARG A 65 -2.18 -1.92 8.83
CA ARG A 65 -3.42 -2.53 8.37
C ARG A 65 -3.35 -2.79 6.86
N PHE A 66 -3.73 -4.00 6.49
CA PHE A 66 -4.16 -4.33 5.15
C PHE A 66 -5.57 -4.90 5.20
N SER A 67 -6.48 -4.37 4.41
CA SER A 67 -7.82 -4.93 4.25
C SER A 67 -8.30 -4.87 2.81
N ILE A 68 -9.06 -5.89 2.41
CA ILE A 68 -9.69 -5.97 1.09
C ILE A 68 -11.13 -6.48 1.26
N GLY A 69 -12.07 -5.76 0.67
CA GLY A 69 -13.49 -5.98 0.76
C GLY A 69 -14.01 -7.14 -0.10
N ARG A 70 -15.33 -7.36 0.00
CA ARG A 70 -16.02 -8.46 -0.68
C ARG A 70 -15.92 -8.32 -2.20
N ARG A 71 -15.73 -9.47 -2.90
CA ARG A 71 -15.67 -9.56 -4.36
C ARG A 71 -14.63 -8.64 -5.02
N SER A 72 -13.70 -8.09 -4.23
CA SER A 72 -12.58 -7.32 -4.77
C SER A 72 -11.46 -8.22 -5.22
N VAL A 73 -10.73 -7.78 -6.23
CA VAL A 73 -9.71 -8.58 -6.92
C VAL A 73 -8.42 -7.79 -7.04
N VAL A 74 -7.29 -8.43 -6.73
CA VAL A 74 -5.95 -7.94 -7.08
C VAL A 74 -5.36 -8.92 -8.08
N GLU A 75 -5.12 -8.43 -9.30
CA GLU A 75 -4.64 -9.25 -10.42
C GLU A 75 -3.13 -9.46 -10.39
N SER A 76 -2.68 -10.40 -11.23
CA SER A 76 -1.31 -10.90 -11.30
C SER A 76 -0.26 -9.81 -11.43
N PHE A 77 0.92 -10.09 -10.87
CA PHE A 77 2.12 -9.25 -10.95
C PHE A 77 1.99 -7.86 -10.34
N SER A 78 0.90 -7.61 -9.62
CA SER A 78 0.72 -6.37 -8.86
C SER A 78 1.51 -6.40 -7.55
N CYS A 79 1.79 -5.23 -6.99
CA CYS A 79 2.45 -5.07 -5.69
C CYS A 79 1.55 -4.30 -4.74
N ILE A 80 1.29 -4.87 -3.56
CA ILE A 80 0.62 -4.20 -2.45
C ILE A 80 1.61 -4.04 -1.31
N ASN A 81 1.90 -2.81 -0.94
CA ASN A 81 2.87 -2.47 0.10
C ASN A 81 2.24 -1.54 1.14
N ASN A 82 2.09 -2.03 2.38
CA ASN A 82 1.63 -1.23 3.50
C ASN A 82 2.74 -0.92 4.53
N ALA A 83 4.01 -1.14 4.20
CA ALA A 83 5.11 -0.97 5.15
C ALA A 83 5.22 0.46 5.71
N VAL A 84 4.89 1.46 4.90
CA VAL A 84 4.95 2.88 5.28
C VAL A 84 3.58 3.47 5.66
N GLY A 85 2.48 2.78 5.37
CA GLY A 85 1.13 3.23 5.70
C GLY A 85 0.07 2.18 5.39
N ASP A 86 -1.09 2.28 6.01
CA ASP A 86 -2.18 1.33 5.85
C ASP A 86 -2.68 1.29 4.39
N VAL A 87 -3.14 0.12 3.94
CA VAL A 87 -3.81 -0.05 2.64
C VAL A 87 -5.18 -0.66 2.88
N VAL A 88 -6.21 0.08 2.50
CA VAL A 88 -7.62 -0.30 2.65
C VAL A 88 -8.27 -0.31 1.27
N ILE A 89 -8.89 -1.42 0.90
CA ILE A 89 -9.59 -1.61 -0.37
C ILE A 89 -11.03 -2.00 -0.06
N GLY A 90 -11.98 -1.27 -0.61
CA GLY A 90 -13.41 -1.49 -0.44
C GLY A 90 -13.94 -2.73 -1.16
N ASP A 91 -15.26 -2.83 -1.26
CA ASP A 91 -15.99 -3.93 -1.88
C ASP A 91 -16.03 -3.77 -3.42
N PHE A 92 -16.10 -4.87 -4.17
CA PHE A 92 -16.28 -4.90 -5.62
C PHE A 92 -15.23 -4.11 -6.42
N THR A 93 -14.05 -3.91 -5.84
CA THR A 93 -12.96 -3.13 -6.43
C THR A 93 -11.98 -4.04 -7.14
N ARG A 94 -11.56 -3.64 -8.33
CA ARG A 94 -10.56 -4.35 -9.13
C ARG A 94 -9.26 -3.54 -9.20
N ILE A 95 -8.16 -4.18 -8.86
CA ILE A 95 -6.80 -3.73 -9.12
C ILE A 95 -6.25 -4.59 -10.25
N GLY A 96 -6.06 -3.98 -11.42
CA GLY A 96 -5.64 -4.67 -12.64
C GLY A 96 -4.20 -5.18 -12.58
N LEU A 97 -3.77 -5.80 -13.67
CA LEU A 97 -2.42 -6.38 -13.82
C LEU A 97 -1.32 -5.33 -13.62
N HIS A 98 -0.20 -5.75 -13.01
CA HIS A 98 1.01 -4.92 -12.87
C HIS A 98 0.81 -3.58 -12.14
N CYS A 99 -0.23 -3.46 -11.32
CA CYS A 99 -0.44 -2.26 -10.52
C CYS A 99 0.45 -2.26 -9.27
N THR A 100 0.87 -1.06 -8.85
CA THR A 100 1.62 -0.86 -7.60
C THR A 100 0.83 0.03 -6.68
N VAL A 101 0.55 -0.43 -5.44
CA VAL A 101 -0.13 0.34 -4.39
C VAL A 101 0.76 0.41 -3.16
N ILE A 102 1.22 1.61 -2.81
CA ILE A 102 2.07 1.89 -1.65
C ILE A 102 1.33 2.83 -0.70
N GLY A 103 1.02 2.32 0.50
CA GLY A 103 0.27 3.07 1.52
C GLY A 103 0.99 4.30 2.10
N PRO A 104 0.25 5.16 2.81
CA PRO A 104 -1.16 5.02 3.19
C PRO A 104 -2.14 5.29 2.04
N VAL A 105 -3.00 4.33 1.73
CA VAL A 105 -3.98 4.42 0.63
C VAL A 105 -5.32 3.86 1.07
N THR A 106 -6.37 4.62 0.82
CA THR A 106 -7.76 4.17 0.96
C THR A 106 -8.42 4.19 -0.43
N ILE A 107 -8.86 3.01 -0.88
CA ILE A 107 -9.61 2.83 -2.13
C ILE A 107 -11.02 2.38 -1.77
N GLY A 108 -12.00 3.08 -2.26
CA GLY A 108 -13.42 2.84 -2.04
C GLY A 108 -13.93 1.56 -2.70
N SER A 109 -15.25 1.46 -2.78
CA SER A 109 -15.96 0.35 -3.41
C SER A 109 -16.26 0.65 -4.88
N HIS A 110 -16.42 -0.42 -5.69
CA HIS A 110 -16.72 -0.29 -7.12
C HIS A 110 -15.65 0.47 -7.92
N VAL A 111 -14.42 0.54 -7.41
CA VAL A 111 -13.30 1.19 -8.09
C VAL A 111 -12.68 0.22 -9.09
N ASN A 112 -12.39 0.71 -10.28
CA ASN A 112 -11.73 -0.08 -11.32
C ASN A 112 -10.39 0.58 -11.72
N LEU A 113 -9.29 0.00 -11.26
CA LEU A 113 -7.95 0.33 -11.72
C LEU A 113 -7.60 -0.56 -12.91
N ALA A 114 -7.32 0.04 -14.06
CA ALA A 114 -6.82 -0.69 -15.22
C ALA A 114 -5.37 -1.20 -14.98
N GLN A 115 -4.64 -1.55 -16.02
CA GLN A 115 -3.32 -2.17 -15.92
C GLN A 115 -2.21 -1.12 -15.71
N GLY A 116 -1.13 -1.52 -15.02
CA GLY A 116 0.10 -0.73 -14.92
C GLY A 116 0.00 0.56 -14.09
N ILE A 117 -1.03 0.71 -13.28
CA ILE A 117 -1.25 1.93 -12.49
C ILE A 117 -0.30 1.94 -11.28
N THR A 118 0.26 3.11 -10.99
CA THR A 118 1.02 3.37 -9.76
C THR A 118 0.25 4.31 -8.85
N VAL A 119 -0.08 3.83 -7.65
CA VAL A 119 -0.64 4.62 -6.54
C VAL A 119 0.40 4.64 -5.43
N SER A 120 1.13 5.75 -5.27
CA SER A 120 2.22 5.84 -4.30
C SER A 120 2.05 7.03 -3.36
N ALA A 121 1.75 6.71 -2.10
CA ALA A 121 1.62 7.70 -1.04
C ALA A 121 2.97 8.08 -0.39
N LEU A 122 4.08 7.56 -0.91
CA LEU A 122 5.43 7.77 -0.39
C LEU A 122 6.23 8.70 -1.29
N ASN A 123 6.93 9.65 -0.67
CA ASN A 123 7.97 10.46 -1.31
C ASN A 123 9.29 10.31 -0.53
N HIS A 124 10.42 10.33 -1.24
CA HIS A 124 11.72 10.53 -0.61
C HIS A 124 11.93 12.02 -0.31
N ASN A 125 12.49 12.31 0.86
CA ASN A 125 12.89 13.67 1.19
C ASN A 125 14.20 13.99 0.44
N PHE A 126 14.33 15.22 -0.08
CA PHE A 126 15.46 15.62 -0.92
C PHE A 126 15.89 17.09 -0.70
N ASP A 127 15.37 17.74 0.33
CA ASP A 127 15.56 19.18 0.55
C ASP A 127 16.97 19.53 1.06
N ASP A 128 17.64 18.58 1.73
CA ASP A 128 19.00 18.78 2.24
C ASP A 128 20.04 18.41 1.17
N THR A 129 20.67 19.41 0.58
CA THR A 129 21.69 19.23 -0.47
C THR A 129 23.03 18.67 0.05
N HIS A 130 23.25 18.62 1.36
CA HIS A 130 24.45 18.06 1.99
C HIS A 130 24.33 16.57 2.27
N LEU A 131 23.12 16.01 2.20
CA LEU A 131 22.86 14.59 2.42
C LEU A 131 22.42 13.90 1.12
N ARG A 132 22.79 12.64 0.98
CA ARG A 132 22.23 11.81 -0.08
C ARG A 132 20.74 11.57 0.16
N ILE A 133 19.96 11.42 -0.88
CA ILE A 133 18.49 11.21 -0.80
C ILE A 133 18.16 10.00 0.10
N ASP A 134 18.95 8.91 0.01
CA ASP A 134 18.74 7.71 0.83
C ASP A 134 18.95 7.92 2.34
N GLN A 135 19.59 9.01 2.75
CA GLN A 135 19.84 9.38 4.14
C GLN A 135 18.79 10.34 4.72
N GLN A 136 17.99 10.98 3.87
CA GLN A 136 16.99 11.97 4.30
C GLN A 136 15.66 11.38 4.72
N GLY A 137 15.47 10.06 4.54
CA GLY A 137 14.25 9.37 4.89
C GLY A 137 13.11 9.59 3.89
N VAL A 138 11.88 9.34 4.34
CA VAL A 138 10.68 9.39 3.52
C VAL A 138 9.56 10.12 4.22
N SER A 139 8.70 10.77 3.45
CA SER A 139 7.44 11.35 3.89
C SER A 139 6.26 10.63 3.22
N THR A 140 5.11 10.63 3.88
CA THR A 140 3.90 10.03 3.31
C THR A 140 2.71 10.95 3.49
N ARG A 141 1.84 11.03 2.48
CA ARG A 141 0.51 11.64 2.58
C ARG A 141 -0.52 10.68 2.00
N GLU A 142 -1.61 10.46 2.73
CA GLU A 142 -2.64 9.52 2.32
C GLU A 142 -3.20 9.87 0.94
N ILE A 143 -3.35 8.82 0.13
CA ILE A 143 -4.12 8.89 -1.12
C ILE A 143 -5.50 8.33 -0.81
N ARG A 144 -6.53 9.06 -1.23
CA ARG A 144 -7.92 8.63 -1.12
C ARG A 144 -8.56 8.56 -2.49
N ILE A 145 -9.13 7.41 -2.82
CA ILE A 145 -9.94 7.17 -4.01
C ILE A 145 -11.32 6.77 -3.52
N ASP A 146 -12.31 7.60 -3.78
CA ASP A 146 -13.69 7.34 -3.33
C ASP A 146 -14.37 6.26 -4.19
N ASP A 147 -15.67 6.03 -3.98
CA ASP A 147 -16.41 4.96 -4.64
C ASP A 147 -16.68 5.27 -6.11
N ASP A 148 -16.85 4.20 -6.91
CA ASP A 148 -17.24 4.28 -8.33
C ASP A 148 -16.29 5.14 -9.17
N VAL A 149 -14.98 4.91 -9.03
CA VAL A 149 -13.92 5.58 -9.78
C VAL A 149 -13.32 4.64 -10.82
N TRP A 150 -13.08 5.13 -12.02
CA TRP A 150 -12.30 4.43 -13.03
C TRP A 150 -10.98 5.14 -13.28
N ILE A 151 -9.86 4.39 -13.17
CA ILE A 151 -8.52 4.88 -13.47
C ILE A 151 -7.99 4.10 -14.67
N GLY A 152 -7.68 4.85 -15.75
CA GLY A 152 -7.14 4.32 -17.00
C GLY A 152 -5.71 3.79 -16.85
N ALA A 153 -5.31 2.90 -17.77
CA ALA A 153 -4.03 2.22 -17.73
C ALA A 153 -2.83 3.17 -17.66
N ASN A 154 -1.78 2.75 -16.94
CA ASN A 154 -0.51 3.48 -16.77
C ASN A 154 -0.65 4.88 -16.13
N ALA A 155 -1.76 5.17 -15.47
CA ALA A 155 -1.88 6.40 -14.69
C ALA A 155 -1.01 6.33 -13.42
N VAL A 156 -0.56 7.49 -12.94
CA VAL A 156 0.21 7.65 -11.71
C VAL A 156 -0.55 8.57 -10.76
N ILE A 157 -0.80 8.09 -9.54
CA ILE A 157 -1.46 8.85 -8.47
C ILE A 157 -0.43 9.08 -7.37
N THR A 158 -0.14 10.36 -7.11
CA THR A 158 0.93 10.74 -6.18
C THR A 158 0.41 11.01 -4.77
N ALA A 159 1.31 11.14 -3.81
CA ALA A 159 1.02 11.30 -2.39
C ALA A 159 0.14 12.52 -2.08
N GLY A 160 -0.94 12.31 -1.34
CA GLY A 160 -1.88 13.35 -0.90
C GLY A 160 -3.05 13.61 -1.84
N VAL A 161 -3.14 12.88 -2.96
CA VAL A 161 -4.25 13.03 -3.92
C VAL A 161 -5.55 12.48 -3.34
N HIS A 162 -6.65 13.20 -3.57
CA HIS A 162 -8.01 12.74 -3.36
C HIS A 162 -8.77 12.73 -4.67
N ILE A 163 -9.26 11.56 -5.08
CA ILE A 163 -10.13 11.38 -6.26
C ILE A 163 -11.55 11.15 -5.74
N GLY A 164 -12.44 12.08 -6.05
CA GLY A 164 -13.85 12.02 -5.65
C GLY A 164 -14.62 10.93 -6.38
N SER A 165 -15.78 10.56 -5.82
CA SER A 165 -16.67 9.53 -6.39
C SER A 165 -17.10 9.86 -7.81
N HIS A 166 -17.40 8.82 -8.60
CA HIS A 166 -17.85 8.90 -9.99
C HIS A 166 -16.84 9.59 -10.95
N SER A 167 -15.57 9.62 -10.57
CA SER A 167 -14.51 10.25 -11.38
C SER A 167 -13.89 9.26 -12.36
N VAL A 168 -13.39 9.80 -13.47
CA VAL A 168 -12.58 9.08 -14.45
C VAL A 168 -11.22 9.75 -14.56
N VAL A 169 -10.16 8.97 -14.41
CA VAL A 169 -8.78 9.39 -14.68
C VAL A 169 -8.35 8.77 -16.00
N ALA A 170 -7.93 9.60 -16.95
CA ALA A 170 -7.50 9.13 -18.27
C ALA A 170 -6.24 8.26 -18.18
N ALA A 171 -6.08 7.35 -19.15
CA ALA A 171 -4.88 6.53 -19.26
C ALA A 171 -3.61 7.40 -19.42
N GLY A 172 -2.53 7.02 -18.76
CA GLY A 172 -1.26 7.74 -18.78
C GLY A 172 -1.25 9.07 -18.01
N ALA A 173 -2.34 9.45 -17.34
CA ALA A 173 -2.38 10.69 -16.58
C ALA A 173 -1.49 10.62 -15.32
N VAL A 174 -0.90 11.75 -14.93
CA VAL A 174 -0.25 11.94 -13.64
C VAL A 174 -1.12 12.90 -12.82
N VAL A 175 -1.65 12.40 -11.71
CA VAL A 175 -2.50 13.15 -10.76
C VAL A 175 -1.66 13.52 -9.55
N THR A 176 -1.56 14.85 -9.27
CA THR A 176 -0.72 15.41 -8.21
C THR A 176 -1.53 16.29 -7.25
#